data_66e149c3468f031fcbbc964b63d4af53
#
_entry.id   66e149c3468f031fcbbc964b63d4af53
#
_cell.length_a   1.000
_cell.length_b   1.000
_cell.length_c   1.000
_cell.angle_alpha   90.00
_cell.angle_beta   90.00
_cell.angle_gamma   90.00
#
_symmetry.space_group_name_H-M   'P 1'
#
loop_
_entity.id
_entity.type
_entity.pdbx_description
1 polymer ?
#
loop_
_entity_poly.entity_id
_entity_poly.type
_entity_poly.pdbx_seq_one_letter_code
_entity_poly.pdbx_strand_id
1 'polypeptide(L)'
;MRNPGSRREARATDYQGKSRALQARAFPLAALLCTAIGCGTAAPPRQLLDARAAYNEARLGKAAELAPAELHTAKVSLNAAEQAFQDDPESAETYALAYVALRTAQLVQTQANTKAAKADLDQVQREIDQRESDEMSRTRNELQQARRDLSSERAARVAAENREREAMQRLAAGAAVNVREEARGTVIILPGSVLFTSGRYELTGEAQQKLTMVAETLTPQASSHDILVEGHTDSQGTPTSNQVLSESRARAVMDFLVSRGVPAQSITSVGIGQSRPIADNSSTEGRANNRRVEIIVKRRESR
;
A
#
# COMPACT_ATOMS: atom_id res chain seq x y z
N MET A 1 -8.43 20.20 -4.96
CA MET A 1 -7.47 20.00 -6.07
C MET A 1 -6.09 20.42 -5.59
N ARG A 2 -5.28 19.50 -5.11
CA ARG A 2 -3.84 19.66 -4.90
C ARG A 2 -3.17 18.39 -5.41
N ASN A 3 -2.35 18.56 -6.43
CA ASN A 3 -1.65 17.57 -7.22
C ASN A 3 -0.50 16.94 -6.39
N PRO A 4 -0.40 15.62 -6.19
CA PRO A 4 0.75 14.97 -5.59
C PRO A 4 1.67 14.40 -6.68
N GLY A 5 2.30 15.28 -7.44
CA GLY A 5 3.22 14.91 -8.52
C GLY A 5 4.50 15.74 -8.50
N SER A 6 5.30 15.67 -7.45
CA SER A 6 6.67 16.19 -7.49
C SER A 6 7.49 15.82 -6.25
N ARG A 7 7.79 14.52 -6.07
CA ARG A 7 8.87 14.06 -5.15
C ARG A 7 9.42 12.70 -5.60
N ARG A 8 9.90 12.63 -6.85
CA ARG A 8 10.72 11.51 -7.32
C ARG A 8 11.82 11.99 -8.26
N GLU A 9 12.54 13.02 -7.87
CA GLU A 9 13.82 13.39 -8.51
C GLU A 9 14.70 14.04 -7.45
N ALA A 10 15.43 13.28 -6.69
CA ALA A 10 16.64 13.68 -5.97
C ALA A 10 17.19 12.53 -5.12
N ARG A 11 17.69 11.48 -5.75
CA ARG A 11 18.66 10.55 -5.16
C ARG A 11 19.40 9.75 -6.23
N ALA A 12 20.01 10.45 -7.16
CA ALA A 12 20.97 9.87 -8.07
C ALA A 12 22.07 10.92 -8.27
N THR A 13 22.95 11.07 -7.31
CA THR A 13 24.28 11.67 -7.46
C THR A 13 24.95 11.66 -6.08
N ASP A 14 25.65 10.61 -5.76
CA ASP A 14 26.91 10.73 -5.02
C ASP A 14 27.63 9.36 -5.02
N TYR A 15 28.09 8.99 -6.22
CA TYR A 15 29.11 7.96 -6.36
C TYR A 15 30.32 8.62 -7.02
N GLN A 16 30.82 9.66 -6.38
CA GLN A 16 32.14 10.18 -6.73
C GLN A 16 33.20 9.32 -6.04
N GLY A 17 33.88 8.57 -6.91
CA GLY A 17 35.02 7.74 -6.58
C GLY A 17 36.08 8.51 -5.79
N LYS A 18 36.39 8.00 -4.62
CA LYS A 18 37.66 8.28 -3.98
C LYS A 18 38.74 7.49 -4.73
N SER A 19 39.18 8.05 -5.85
CA SER A 19 40.49 7.69 -6.45
C SER A 19 41.56 8.09 -5.45
N ARG A 20 42.00 7.11 -4.65
CA ARG A 20 43.24 7.23 -3.89
C ARG A 20 44.40 7.33 -4.89
N ALA A 21 44.89 8.54 -5.07
CA ALA A 21 46.17 8.79 -5.74
C ALA A 21 47.26 7.94 -5.06
N LEU A 22 47.79 6.96 -5.80
CA LEU A 22 49.07 6.30 -5.46
C LEU A 22 50.13 7.39 -5.56
N GLN A 23 50.54 7.91 -4.43
CA GLN A 23 51.77 8.72 -4.36
C GLN A 23 52.94 7.76 -4.58
N ALA A 24 53.51 7.84 -5.76
CA ALA A 24 54.81 7.23 -6.06
C ALA A 24 55.87 7.91 -5.18
N ARG A 25 56.30 7.23 -4.12
CA ARG A 25 57.46 7.64 -3.37
C ARG A 25 58.70 7.28 -4.20
N ALA A 26 59.28 8.30 -4.81
CA ALA A 26 60.59 8.22 -5.42
C ALA A 26 61.63 7.95 -4.32
N PHE A 27 62.25 6.79 -4.32
CA PHE A 27 63.49 6.49 -3.56
C PHE A 27 64.66 7.05 -4.31
N PRO A 28 65.57 7.78 -3.66
CA PRO A 28 66.77 8.24 -4.30
C PRO A 28 67.73 7.03 -4.51
N LEU A 29 68.18 6.89 -5.75
CA LEU A 29 69.21 5.96 -6.16
C LEU A 29 70.54 6.46 -5.58
N ALA A 30 70.98 5.91 -4.44
CA ALA A 30 72.34 6.04 -4.01
C ALA A 30 73.19 5.08 -4.77
N ALA A 31 73.92 5.57 -5.77
CA ALA A 31 74.92 4.78 -6.52
C ALA A 31 76.12 4.57 -5.60
N LEU A 32 76.24 3.39 -5.01
CA LEU A 32 77.47 2.90 -4.37
C LEU A 32 78.26 2.10 -5.36
N LEU A 33 79.30 2.74 -5.94
CA LEU A 33 80.27 2.09 -6.76
C LEU A 33 81.18 1.21 -5.85
N CYS A 34 80.86 -0.07 -5.69
CA CYS A 34 81.77 -1.04 -5.14
C CYS A 34 82.39 -1.84 -6.27
N THR A 35 83.62 -1.53 -6.63
CA THR A 35 84.50 -2.40 -7.45
C THR A 35 84.89 -3.60 -6.60
N ALA A 36 84.15 -4.72 -6.69
CA ALA A 36 84.56 -6.01 -6.18
C ALA A 36 84.98 -6.91 -7.35
N ILE A 37 86.19 -7.37 -7.30
CA ILE A 37 86.80 -8.32 -8.15
C ILE A 37 85.93 -9.58 -8.25
N GLY A 38 85.64 -9.99 -9.49
CA GLY A 38 84.62 -11.01 -9.77
C GLY A 38 85.06 -12.42 -9.46
N CYS A 39 84.31 -13.13 -8.68
CA CYS A 39 83.91 -14.48 -9.01
C CYS A 39 82.63 -14.33 -9.86
N GLY A 40 82.62 -14.70 -11.09
CA GLY A 40 81.51 -14.62 -11.98
C GLY A 40 80.38 -15.55 -11.50
N THR A 41 79.51 -15.02 -10.61
CA THR A 41 78.24 -15.69 -10.28
C THR A 41 77.33 -15.59 -11.50
N ALA A 42 77.08 -16.75 -12.13
CA ALA A 42 76.14 -16.79 -13.24
C ALA A 42 74.79 -16.06 -12.88
N ALA A 43 74.35 -15.24 -13.80
CA ALA A 43 73.04 -14.53 -13.57
C ALA A 43 71.89 -15.55 -13.56
N PRO A 44 70.93 -15.43 -12.59
CA PRO A 44 69.82 -16.36 -12.55
C PRO A 44 69.02 -16.30 -13.83
N PRO A 45 68.58 -17.46 -14.36
CA PRO A 45 67.75 -17.51 -15.53
C PRO A 45 66.42 -16.71 -15.28
N ARG A 46 65.87 -16.07 -16.32
CA ARG A 46 64.69 -15.28 -16.24
C ARG A 46 63.54 -16.04 -15.60
N GLN A 47 63.31 -17.30 -15.91
CA GLN A 47 62.36 -18.20 -15.36
C GLN A 47 62.43 -18.30 -13.82
N LEU A 48 63.63 -18.32 -13.26
CA LEU A 48 63.89 -18.39 -11.83
C LEU A 48 63.54 -17.06 -11.15
N LEU A 49 63.88 -15.93 -11.78
CA LEU A 49 63.48 -14.59 -11.30
C LEU A 49 61.97 -14.44 -11.29
N ASP A 50 61.29 -14.86 -12.35
CA ASP A 50 59.85 -14.85 -12.47
C ASP A 50 59.19 -15.78 -11.42
N ALA A 51 59.76 -16.94 -11.15
CA ALA A 51 59.29 -17.88 -10.11
C ALA A 51 59.37 -17.27 -8.70
N ARG A 52 60.53 -16.60 -8.39
CA ARG A 52 60.67 -15.85 -7.13
C ARG A 52 59.61 -14.77 -6.97
N ALA A 53 59.40 -13.99 -8.02
CA ALA A 53 58.40 -12.93 -8.03
C ALA A 53 56.99 -13.49 -7.83
N ALA A 54 56.59 -14.51 -8.60
CA ALA A 54 55.30 -15.16 -8.51
C ALA A 54 55.03 -15.80 -7.13
N TYR A 55 56.04 -16.47 -6.55
CA TYR A 55 55.94 -17.03 -5.22
C TYR A 55 55.75 -15.93 -4.15
N ASN A 56 56.54 -14.83 -4.22
CA ASN A 56 56.40 -13.72 -3.28
C ASN A 56 55.06 -13.04 -3.40
N GLU A 57 54.53 -12.86 -4.60
CA GLU A 57 53.20 -12.33 -4.82
C GLU A 57 52.11 -13.25 -4.22
N ALA A 58 52.20 -14.56 -4.46
CA ALA A 58 51.28 -15.52 -3.88
C ALA A 58 51.35 -15.51 -2.34
N ARG A 59 52.55 -15.45 -1.77
CA ARG A 59 52.77 -15.41 -0.31
C ARG A 59 52.24 -14.15 0.37
N LEU A 60 52.32 -13.02 -0.31
CA LEU A 60 51.80 -11.73 0.20
C LEU A 60 50.32 -11.52 -0.15
N GLY A 61 49.76 -12.33 -1.03
CA GLY A 61 48.39 -12.26 -1.46
C GLY A 61 47.45 -13.21 -0.69
N LYS A 62 46.28 -13.46 -1.27
CA LYS A 62 45.24 -14.31 -0.69
C LYS A 62 45.65 -15.79 -0.51
N ALA A 63 46.72 -16.24 -1.16
CA ALA A 63 47.14 -17.62 -1.09
C ALA A 63 47.68 -18.03 0.29
N ALA A 64 48.23 -17.08 1.04
CA ALA A 64 48.68 -17.34 2.42
C ALA A 64 47.53 -17.79 3.34
N GLU A 65 46.34 -17.25 3.11
CA GLU A 65 45.16 -17.53 3.91
C GLU A 65 44.32 -18.67 3.31
N LEU A 66 44.03 -18.61 2.00
CA LEU A 66 43.08 -19.49 1.32
C LEU A 66 43.65 -20.76 0.72
N ALA A 67 44.98 -20.83 0.55
CA ALA A 67 45.68 -21.97 -0.06
C ALA A 67 47.06 -22.27 0.59
N PRO A 68 47.14 -22.39 1.92
CA PRO A 68 48.43 -22.53 2.63
C PRO A 68 49.17 -23.82 2.28
N ALA A 69 48.47 -24.92 2.02
CA ALA A 69 49.09 -26.20 1.62
C ALA A 69 49.68 -26.12 0.22
N GLU A 70 48.96 -25.53 -0.71
CA GLU A 70 49.40 -25.33 -2.09
C GLU A 70 50.54 -24.30 -2.13
N LEU A 71 50.53 -23.27 -1.28
CA LEU A 71 51.59 -22.30 -1.14
C LEU A 71 52.87 -22.97 -0.62
N HIS A 72 52.76 -23.92 0.31
CA HIS A 72 53.90 -24.72 0.76
C HIS A 72 54.48 -25.56 -0.39
N THR A 73 53.65 -26.16 -1.22
CA THR A 73 54.09 -26.90 -2.41
C THR A 73 54.84 -25.99 -3.39
N ALA A 74 54.38 -24.78 -3.61
CA ALA A 74 55.09 -23.80 -4.45
C ALA A 74 56.44 -23.40 -3.84
N LYS A 75 56.52 -23.28 -2.52
CA LYS A 75 57.83 -23.05 -1.84
C LYS A 75 58.81 -24.20 -2.05
N VAL A 76 58.36 -25.44 -1.93
CA VAL A 76 59.17 -26.61 -2.17
C VAL A 76 59.71 -26.64 -3.60
N SER A 77 58.80 -26.36 -4.57
CA SER A 77 59.23 -26.30 -6.01
C SER A 77 60.22 -25.18 -6.27
N LEU A 78 60.06 -24.02 -5.65
CA LEU A 78 61.01 -22.90 -5.77
C LEU A 78 62.35 -23.26 -5.16
N ASN A 79 62.38 -23.89 -3.97
CA ASN A 79 63.57 -24.30 -3.33
C ASN A 79 64.37 -25.33 -4.17
N ALA A 80 63.64 -26.24 -4.83
CA ALA A 80 64.30 -27.22 -5.75
C ALA A 80 64.94 -26.50 -6.94
N ALA A 81 64.32 -25.50 -7.53
CA ALA A 81 64.89 -24.70 -8.61
C ALA A 81 66.09 -23.86 -8.14
N GLU A 82 66.02 -23.32 -6.91
CA GLU A 82 67.18 -22.62 -6.32
C GLU A 82 68.34 -23.51 -6.07
N GLN A 83 68.11 -24.74 -5.62
CA GLN A 83 69.21 -25.73 -5.41
C GLN A 83 69.83 -26.09 -6.72
N ALA A 84 69.05 -26.43 -7.76
CA ALA A 84 69.60 -26.77 -9.09
C ALA A 84 70.40 -25.60 -9.68
N PHE A 85 69.95 -24.35 -9.47
CA PHE A 85 70.72 -23.16 -9.89
C PHE A 85 72.09 -23.04 -9.16
N GLN A 86 72.13 -23.40 -7.88
CA GLN A 86 73.38 -23.40 -7.12
C GLN A 86 74.38 -24.52 -7.59
N ASP A 87 73.83 -25.68 -7.97
CA ASP A 87 74.62 -26.83 -8.40
C ASP A 87 75.15 -26.67 -9.84
N ASP A 88 74.30 -26.29 -10.81
CA ASP A 88 74.69 -26.01 -12.20
C ASP A 88 73.75 -24.93 -12.81
N PRO A 89 74.17 -23.64 -12.85
CA PRO A 89 73.35 -22.53 -13.32
C PRO A 89 72.85 -22.62 -14.76
N GLU A 90 73.53 -23.29 -15.62
CA GLU A 90 73.25 -23.37 -17.06
C GLU A 90 72.62 -24.71 -17.47
N SER A 91 72.38 -25.62 -16.53
CA SER A 91 71.81 -26.92 -16.81
C SER A 91 70.37 -26.85 -17.31
N ALA A 92 70.00 -27.78 -18.19
CA ALA A 92 68.56 -27.91 -18.62
C ALA A 92 67.68 -28.24 -17.45
N GLU A 93 68.16 -28.87 -16.38
CA GLU A 93 67.44 -29.17 -15.16
C GLU A 93 67.08 -27.88 -14.41
N THR A 94 67.97 -26.92 -14.26
CA THR A 94 67.74 -25.59 -13.66
C THR A 94 66.62 -24.85 -14.37
N TYR A 95 66.64 -24.81 -15.70
CA TYR A 95 65.59 -24.17 -16.48
C TYR A 95 64.25 -24.89 -16.33
N ALA A 96 64.22 -26.21 -16.34
CA ALA A 96 63.00 -26.99 -16.17
C ALA A 96 62.34 -26.79 -14.77
N LEU A 97 63.15 -26.86 -13.70
CA LEU A 97 62.67 -26.68 -12.33
C LEU A 97 62.25 -25.25 -12.08
N ALA A 98 62.92 -24.23 -12.62
CA ALA A 98 62.50 -22.84 -12.54
C ALA A 98 61.16 -22.61 -13.22
N TYR A 99 60.93 -23.22 -14.39
CA TYR A 99 59.64 -23.18 -15.08
C TYR A 99 58.51 -23.85 -14.24
N VAL A 100 58.76 -25.03 -13.68
CA VAL A 100 57.83 -25.74 -12.81
C VAL A 100 57.48 -24.87 -11.58
N ALA A 101 58.48 -24.28 -10.93
CA ALA A 101 58.29 -23.41 -9.77
C ALA A 101 57.45 -22.19 -10.12
N LEU A 102 57.69 -21.54 -11.26
CA LEU A 102 56.89 -20.44 -11.76
C LEU A 102 55.41 -20.85 -11.95
N ARG A 103 55.19 -21.96 -12.66
CA ARG A 103 53.82 -22.44 -12.93
C ARG A 103 53.08 -22.86 -11.67
N THR A 104 53.78 -23.50 -10.72
CA THR A 104 53.21 -23.89 -9.44
C THR A 104 52.78 -22.64 -8.64
N ALA A 105 53.61 -21.61 -8.58
CA ALA A 105 53.26 -20.36 -7.88
C ALA A 105 52.06 -19.65 -8.52
N GLN A 106 52.03 -19.57 -9.87
CA GLN A 106 50.90 -19.00 -10.60
C GLN A 106 49.58 -19.77 -10.38
N LEU A 107 49.67 -21.11 -10.35
CA LEU A 107 48.51 -21.96 -10.09
C LEU A 107 47.93 -21.72 -8.69
N VAL A 108 48.79 -21.65 -7.67
CA VAL A 108 48.41 -21.37 -6.28
C VAL A 108 47.67 -20.01 -6.17
N GLN A 109 48.20 -18.99 -6.83
CA GLN A 109 47.59 -17.67 -6.85
C GLN A 109 46.19 -17.71 -7.52
N THR A 110 46.10 -18.42 -8.66
CA THR A 110 44.83 -18.57 -9.37
C THR A 110 43.77 -19.32 -8.52
N GLN A 111 44.20 -20.40 -7.85
CA GLN A 111 43.32 -21.17 -6.96
C GLN A 111 42.84 -20.34 -5.77
N ALA A 112 43.74 -19.56 -5.14
CA ALA A 112 43.38 -18.66 -4.04
C ALA A 112 42.37 -17.58 -4.47
N ASN A 113 42.61 -16.98 -5.64
CA ASN A 113 41.67 -16.00 -6.20
C ASN A 113 40.30 -16.61 -6.52
N THR A 114 40.28 -17.84 -7.04
CA THR A 114 39.04 -18.56 -7.31
C THR A 114 38.28 -18.89 -6.03
N LYS A 115 38.99 -19.35 -4.97
CA LYS A 115 38.38 -19.60 -3.64
C LYS A 115 37.80 -18.32 -3.04
N ALA A 116 38.52 -17.19 -3.15
CA ALA A 116 38.04 -15.88 -2.68
C ALA A 116 36.77 -15.44 -3.43
N ALA A 117 36.82 -15.49 -4.78
CA ALA A 117 35.65 -15.10 -5.59
C ALA A 117 34.43 -15.96 -5.29
N LYS A 118 34.62 -17.26 -5.04
CA LYS A 118 33.52 -18.14 -4.63
C LYS A 118 32.93 -17.74 -3.27
N ALA A 119 33.79 -17.44 -2.29
CA ALA A 119 33.31 -16.98 -0.98
C ALA A 119 32.55 -15.66 -1.06
N ASP A 120 32.99 -14.72 -1.90
CA ASP A 120 32.29 -13.45 -2.14
C ASP A 120 30.92 -13.69 -2.79
N LEU A 121 30.82 -14.60 -3.78
CA LEU A 121 29.57 -14.99 -4.41
C LEU A 121 28.61 -15.63 -3.40
N ASP A 122 29.08 -16.55 -2.56
CA ASP A 122 28.26 -17.18 -1.52
C ASP A 122 27.76 -16.18 -0.48
N GLN A 123 28.55 -15.14 -0.20
CA GLN A 123 28.11 -14.05 0.68
C GLN A 123 27.00 -13.23 0.03
N VAL A 124 27.19 -12.79 -1.21
CA VAL A 124 26.18 -12.00 -1.94
C VAL A 124 24.88 -12.80 -2.08
N GLN A 125 24.97 -14.11 -2.37
CA GLN A 125 23.78 -14.95 -2.46
C GLN A 125 23.01 -14.98 -1.13
N ARG A 126 23.70 -15.17 0.00
CA ARG A 126 23.05 -15.11 1.33
C ARG A 126 22.38 -13.77 1.60
N GLU A 127 23.01 -12.65 1.19
CA GLU A 127 22.41 -11.32 1.36
C GLU A 127 21.16 -11.15 0.50
N ILE A 128 21.14 -11.68 -0.72
CA ILE A 128 19.96 -11.68 -1.60
C ILE A 128 18.83 -12.49 -0.96
N ASP A 129 19.12 -13.74 -0.58
CA ASP A 129 18.13 -14.64 0.02
C ASP A 129 17.51 -14.03 1.29
N GLN A 130 18.34 -13.37 2.12
CA GLN A 130 17.85 -12.67 3.31
C GLN A 130 16.93 -11.49 2.97
N ARG A 131 17.32 -10.67 1.99
CA ARG A 131 16.49 -9.53 1.55
C ARG A 131 15.15 -9.98 0.97
N GLU A 132 15.15 -11.01 0.14
CA GLU A 132 13.93 -11.58 -0.43
C GLU A 132 13.01 -12.12 0.67
N SER A 133 13.58 -12.83 1.66
CA SER A 133 12.81 -13.33 2.83
C SER A 133 12.20 -12.19 3.64
N ASP A 134 12.97 -11.13 3.91
CA ASP A 134 12.51 -9.96 4.67
C ASP A 134 11.41 -9.20 3.90
N GLU A 135 11.56 -9.02 2.59
CA GLU A 135 10.57 -8.36 1.73
C GLU A 135 9.27 -9.17 1.66
N MET A 136 9.38 -10.48 1.48
CA MET A 136 8.21 -11.38 1.48
C MET A 136 7.46 -11.33 2.82
N SER A 137 8.21 -11.30 3.93
CA SER A 137 7.64 -11.21 5.27
C SER A 137 6.90 -9.88 5.50
N ARG A 138 7.48 -8.75 5.05
CA ARG A 138 6.83 -7.43 5.10
C ARG A 138 5.56 -7.40 4.27
N THR A 139 5.63 -7.83 3.01
CA THR A 139 4.47 -7.88 2.11
C THR A 139 3.34 -8.76 2.68
N ARG A 140 3.69 -9.90 3.29
CA ARG A 140 2.70 -10.78 3.94
C ARG A 140 2.01 -10.09 5.12
N ASN A 141 2.77 -9.38 5.96
CA ASN A 141 2.24 -8.65 7.10
C ASN A 141 1.33 -7.49 6.66
N GLU A 142 1.75 -6.73 5.65
CA GLU A 142 0.94 -5.64 5.07
C GLU A 142 -0.37 -6.16 4.47
N LEU A 143 -0.32 -7.26 3.71
CA LEU A 143 -1.50 -7.90 3.17
C LEU A 143 -2.45 -8.40 4.26
N GLN A 144 -1.90 -8.98 5.33
CA GLN A 144 -2.70 -9.46 6.46
C GLN A 144 -3.37 -8.28 7.19
N GLN A 145 -2.65 -7.18 7.39
CA GLN A 145 -3.20 -5.96 7.99
C GLN A 145 -4.32 -5.38 7.12
N ALA A 146 -4.08 -5.20 5.83
CA ALA A 146 -5.08 -4.68 4.89
C ALA A 146 -6.36 -5.54 4.87
N ARG A 147 -6.22 -6.87 4.96
CA ARG A 147 -7.37 -7.79 5.06
C ARG A 147 -8.16 -7.61 6.36
N ARG A 148 -7.47 -7.41 7.50
CA ARG A 148 -8.13 -7.14 8.78
C ARG A 148 -8.88 -5.81 8.73
N ASP A 149 -8.26 -4.76 8.21
CA ASP A 149 -8.85 -3.43 8.10
C ASP A 149 -10.10 -3.47 7.22
N LEU A 150 -10.03 -4.11 6.05
CA LEU A 150 -11.17 -4.31 5.17
C LEU A 150 -12.30 -5.13 5.82
N SER A 151 -11.97 -6.17 6.59
CA SER A 151 -12.98 -6.96 7.30
C SER A 151 -13.67 -6.17 8.41
N SER A 152 -12.93 -5.34 9.14
CA SER A 152 -13.47 -4.47 10.19
C SER A 152 -14.37 -3.37 9.60
N GLU A 153 -13.96 -2.77 8.48
CA GLU A 153 -14.77 -1.78 7.77
C GLU A 153 -16.09 -2.39 7.27
N ARG A 154 -16.03 -3.57 6.65
CA ARG A 154 -17.25 -4.28 6.20
C ARG A 154 -18.18 -4.62 7.37
N ALA A 155 -17.63 -5.09 8.48
CA ALA A 155 -18.42 -5.38 9.69
C ALA A 155 -19.08 -4.11 10.25
N ALA A 156 -18.36 -2.99 10.28
CA ALA A 156 -18.89 -1.70 10.72
C ALA A 156 -20.03 -1.21 9.82
N ARG A 157 -19.90 -1.36 8.49
CA ARG A 157 -20.95 -0.99 7.53
C ARG A 157 -22.21 -1.83 7.72
N VAL A 158 -22.08 -3.16 7.81
CA VAL A 158 -23.21 -4.07 8.06
C VAL A 158 -23.90 -3.75 9.40
N ALA A 159 -23.10 -3.46 10.45
CA ALA A 159 -23.66 -3.06 11.74
C ALA A 159 -24.41 -1.72 11.68
N ALA A 160 -23.95 -0.77 10.87
CA ALA A 160 -24.64 0.51 10.66
C ALA A 160 -25.97 0.30 9.91
N GLU A 161 -25.97 -0.48 8.83
CA GLU A 161 -27.17 -0.82 8.06
C GLU A 161 -28.23 -1.56 8.89
N ASN A 162 -27.79 -2.50 9.76
CA ASN A 162 -28.70 -3.19 10.65
C ASN A 162 -29.33 -2.26 11.69
N ARG A 163 -28.54 -1.33 12.29
CA ARG A 163 -29.09 -0.32 13.22
C ARG A 163 -30.11 0.58 12.55
N GLU A 164 -29.85 1.00 11.31
CA GLU A 164 -30.77 1.80 10.53
C GLU A 164 -32.08 1.05 10.28
N ARG A 165 -32.00 -0.21 9.84
CA ARG A 165 -33.18 -1.07 9.63
C ARG A 165 -33.99 -1.28 10.92
N GLU A 166 -33.31 -1.56 12.04
CA GLU A 166 -33.97 -1.70 13.34
C GLU A 166 -34.66 -0.41 13.78
N ALA A 167 -34.03 0.76 13.55
CA ALA A 167 -34.63 2.05 13.87
C ALA A 167 -35.93 2.27 13.08
N MET A 168 -35.93 1.95 11.77
CA MET A 168 -37.13 2.03 10.94
C MET A 168 -38.23 1.04 11.38
N GLN A 169 -37.86 -0.17 11.77
CA GLN A 169 -38.83 -1.14 12.30
C GLN A 169 -39.44 -0.69 13.61
N ARG A 170 -38.66 -0.11 14.54
CA ARG A 170 -39.16 0.45 15.79
C ARG A 170 -40.12 1.63 15.54
N LEU A 171 -39.78 2.48 14.57
CA LEU A 171 -40.68 3.56 14.14
C LEU A 171 -42.01 3.03 13.62
N ALA A 172 -41.98 2.04 12.72
CA ALA A 172 -43.20 1.43 12.18
C ALA A 172 -44.10 0.87 13.30
N ALA A 173 -43.52 0.18 14.28
CA ALA A 173 -44.25 -0.38 15.40
C ALA A 173 -44.77 0.70 16.39
N GLY A 174 -43.93 1.67 16.76
CA GLY A 174 -44.24 2.67 17.78
C GLY A 174 -45.21 3.76 17.32
N ALA A 175 -45.01 4.30 16.10
CA ALA A 175 -45.84 5.36 15.57
C ALA A 175 -47.13 4.86 14.85
N ALA A 176 -47.27 3.52 14.70
CA ALA A 176 -48.32 2.89 13.90
C ALA A 176 -48.37 3.48 12.47
N VAL A 177 -47.20 3.68 11.86
CA VAL A 177 -47.07 4.18 10.49
C VAL A 177 -46.69 3.05 9.56
N ASN A 178 -47.02 3.14 8.28
CA ASN A 178 -46.63 2.14 7.29
C ASN A 178 -45.27 2.52 6.72
N VAL A 179 -44.27 1.65 6.91
CA VAL A 179 -42.93 1.83 6.37
C VAL A 179 -42.70 0.78 5.29
N ARG A 180 -42.26 1.20 4.11
CA ARG A 180 -41.98 0.34 2.96
C ARG A 180 -40.64 0.67 2.33
N GLU A 181 -39.94 -0.34 1.86
CA GLU A 181 -38.77 -0.20 1.01
C GLU A 181 -39.20 -0.15 -0.46
N GLU A 182 -38.84 0.90 -1.16
CA GLU A 182 -39.15 1.12 -2.58
C GLU A 182 -37.86 1.49 -3.33
N ALA A 183 -37.90 1.45 -4.67
CA ALA A 183 -36.75 1.83 -5.51
C ALA A 183 -36.26 3.28 -5.26
N ARG A 184 -37.14 4.18 -4.78
CA ARG A 184 -36.82 5.57 -4.46
C ARG A 184 -36.32 5.77 -3.01
N GLY A 185 -36.20 4.69 -2.20
CA GLY A 185 -35.76 4.71 -0.81
C GLY A 185 -36.79 4.16 0.17
N THR A 186 -36.53 4.32 1.45
CA THR A 186 -37.49 3.98 2.52
C THR A 186 -38.61 4.99 2.56
N VAL A 187 -39.85 4.54 2.38
CA VAL A 187 -41.05 5.40 2.34
C VAL A 187 -41.87 5.19 3.62
N ILE A 188 -42.06 6.28 4.39
CA ILE A 188 -42.93 6.34 5.57
C ILE A 188 -44.23 6.97 5.17
N ILE A 189 -45.32 6.22 5.26
CA ILE A 189 -46.67 6.66 4.83
C ILE A 189 -47.49 7.01 6.05
N LEU A 190 -47.98 8.26 6.09
CA LEU A 190 -48.86 8.76 7.13
C LEU A 190 -50.23 9.11 6.54
N PRO A 191 -51.32 8.50 7.04
CA PRO A 191 -52.69 8.85 6.58
C PRO A 191 -53.03 10.31 6.84
N GLY A 192 -53.59 10.97 5.87
CA GLY A 192 -53.98 12.39 5.98
C GLY A 192 -55.02 12.66 7.07
N SER A 193 -55.91 11.68 7.36
CA SER A 193 -56.88 11.77 8.42
C SER A 193 -56.29 11.81 9.84
N VAL A 194 -55.11 11.27 10.02
CA VAL A 194 -54.33 11.32 11.27
C VAL A 194 -53.63 12.67 11.40
N LEU A 195 -53.08 13.14 10.27
CA LEU A 195 -52.23 14.34 10.26
C LEU A 195 -53.05 15.64 10.31
N PHE A 196 -54.18 15.69 9.63
CA PHE A 196 -54.96 16.95 9.41
C PHE A 196 -56.44 16.75 9.57
N THR A 197 -57.13 17.79 9.99
CA THR A 197 -58.59 17.87 9.84
C THR A 197 -58.98 18.06 8.38
N SER A 198 -60.21 17.71 8.03
CA SER A 198 -60.70 17.77 6.65
C SER A 198 -60.52 19.16 6.02
N GLY A 199 -59.92 19.23 4.85
CA GLY A 199 -59.68 20.49 4.13
C GLY A 199 -58.60 21.39 4.73
N ARG A 200 -57.93 20.97 5.81
CA ARG A 200 -56.94 21.78 6.52
C ARG A 200 -55.52 21.22 6.30
N TYR A 201 -54.51 22.02 6.66
CA TYR A 201 -53.07 21.68 6.65
C TYR A 201 -52.42 21.87 8.01
N GLU A 202 -53.17 22.36 9.03
CA GLU A 202 -52.66 22.45 10.39
C GLU A 202 -52.59 21.05 11.02
N LEU A 203 -51.42 20.73 11.62
CA LEU A 203 -51.16 19.44 12.23
C LEU A 203 -52.00 19.26 13.53
N THR A 204 -52.62 18.10 13.65
CA THR A 204 -53.31 17.71 14.88
C THR A 204 -52.34 17.40 16.02
N GLY A 205 -52.77 17.37 17.27
CA GLY A 205 -51.94 16.97 18.42
C GLY A 205 -51.42 15.54 18.27
N GLU A 206 -52.22 14.61 17.74
CA GLU A 206 -51.82 13.23 17.46
C GLU A 206 -50.75 13.19 16.35
N ALA A 207 -50.91 14.01 15.31
CA ALA A 207 -49.93 14.15 14.24
C ALA A 207 -48.56 14.61 14.78
N GLN A 208 -48.56 15.61 15.66
CA GLN A 208 -47.33 16.12 16.26
C GLN A 208 -46.60 15.06 17.09
N GLN A 209 -47.31 14.22 17.82
CA GLN A 209 -46.70 13.11 18.57
C GLN A 209 -46.06 12.09 17.63
N LYS A 210 -46.75 11.63 16.59
CA LYS A 210 -46.23 10.69 15.60
C LYS A 210 -45.05 11.27 14.83
N LEU A 211 -45.10 12.51 14.39
CA LEU A 211 -44.03 13.21 13.68
C LEU A 211 -42.82 13.49 14.58
N THR A 212 -42.99 13.60 15.90
CA THR A 212 -41.86 13.68 16.84
C THR A 212 -41.04 12.38 16.82
N MET A 213 -41.72 11.22 16.86
CA MET A 213 -41.03 9.90 16.76
C MET A 213 -40.34 9.73 15.39
N VAL A 214 -40.96 10.23 14.32
CA VAL A 214 -40.36 10.26 12.98
C VAL A 214 -39.11 11.15 13.00
N ALA A 215 -39.16 12.34 13.55
CA ALA A 215 -38.03 13.26 13.65
C ALA A 215 -36.86 12.65 14.44
N GLU A 216 -37.11 12.03 15.59
CA GLU A 216 -36.12 11.35 16.42
C GLU A 216 -35.40 10.24 15.65
N THR A 217 -36.13 9.52 14.79
CA THR A 217 -35.56 8.46 13.95
C THR A 217 -34.77 9.03 12.78
N LEU A 218 -35.21 10.12 12.16
CA LEU A 218 -34.57 10.69 10.95
C LEU A 218 -33.38 11.59 11.25
N THR A 219 -33.38 12.29 12.40
CA THR A 219 -32.30 13.23 12.75
C THR A 219 -30.90 12.61 12.71
N PRO A 220 -30.65 11.41 13.27
CA PRO A 220 -29.34 10.77 13.18
C PRO A 220 -28.91 10.38 11.74
N GLN A 221 -29.90 10.17 10.86
CA GLN A 221 -29.69 9.72 9.49
C GLN A 221 -29.54 10.88 8.50
N ALA A 222 -29.97 12.07 8.84
CA ALA A 222 -30.07 13.24 7.97
C ALA A 222 -28.69 13.71 7.42
N SER A 223 -27.58 13.31 8.05
CA SER A 223 -26.22 13.59 7.55
C SER A 223 -25.88 12.80 6.29
N SER A 224 -26.43 11.60 6.14
CA SER A 224 -26.15 10.65 5.04
C SER A 224 -27.33 10.41 4.10
N HIS A 225 -28.49 11.01 4.39
CA HIS A 225 -29.70 10.82 3.60
C HIS A 225 -30.31 12.15 3.17
N ASP A 226 -31.00 12.12 2.04
CA ASP A 226 -31.89 13.16 1.58
C ASP A 226 -33.32 12.74 1.90
N ILE A 227 -34.13 13.68 2.46
CA ILE A 227 -35.49 13.45 2.89
C ILE A 227 -36.42 14.27 2.00
N LEU A 228 -37.40 13.62 1.39
CA LEU A 228 -38.42 14.27 0.57
C LEU A 228 -39.77 14.01 1.18
N VAL A 229 -40.53 15.07 1.44
CA VAL A 229 -41.91 15.00 1.93
C VAL A 229 -42.88 15.26 0.78
N GLU A 230 -43.65 14.24 0.38
CA GLU A 230 -44.66 14.32 -0.67
C GLU A 230 -46.06 14.38 -0.06
N GLY A 231 -46.84 15.43 -0.41
CA GLY A 231 -48.25 15.54 -0.04
C GLY A 231 -49.15 15.04 -1.17
N HIS A 232 -50.16 14.23 -0.82
CA HIS A 232 -51.15 13.69 -1.77
C HIS A 232 -52.56 13.98 -1.34
N THR A 233 -53.46 14.10 -2.32
CA THR A 233 -54.93 14.25 -2.12
C THR A 233 -55.68 13.13 -2.82
N ASP A 234 -56.93 12.96 -2.50
CA ASP A 234 -57.90 12.26 -3.36
C ASP A 234 -58.29 13.14 -4.57
N SER A 235 -59.19 12.63 -5.40
CA SER A 235 -59.72 13.32 -6.60
C SER A 235 -60.87 14.31 -6.34
N GLN A 236 -61.20 14.57 -5.09
CA GLN A 236 -62.26 15.53 -4.74
C GLN A 236 -61.75 16.96 -4.83
N GLY A 237 -62.52 17.85 -5.52
CA GLY A 237 -62.11 19.24 -5.77
C GLY A 237 -61.42 19.44 -7.13
N THR A 238 -60.84 20.63 -7.32
CA THR A 238 -60.15 20.93 -8.57
C THR A 238 -58.67 20.50 -8.49
N PRO A 239 -58.04 20.14 -9.62
CA PRO A 239 -56.59 19.82 -9.62
C PRO A 239 -55.76 20.94 -9.00
N THR A 240 -56.08 22.19 -9.27
CA THR A 240 -55.35 23.35 -8.72
C THR A 240 -55.51 23.45 -7.21
N SER A 241 -56.70 23.27 -6.66
CA SER A 241 -56.90 23.31 -5.21
C SER A 241 -56.22 22.14 -4.50
N ASN A 242 -56.21 20.94 -5.11
CA ASN A 242 -55.54 19.77 -4.60
C ASN A 242 -54.01 19.92 -4.63
N GLN A 243 -53.48 20.58 -5.65
CA GLN A 243 -52.07 20.89 -5.72
C GLN A 243 -51.64 21.81 -4.57
N VAL A 244 -52.34 22.94 -4.36
CA VAL A 244 -52.09 23.90 -3.29
C VAL A 244 -52.22 23.25 -1.89
N LEU A 245 -53.29 22.46 -1.68
CA LEU A 245 -53.51 21.78 -0.40
C LEU A 245 -52.44 20.77 -0.10
N SER A 246 -52.02 19.98 -1.08
CA SER A 246 -50.96 18.96 -0.92
C SER A 246 -49.62 19.60 -0.63
N GLU A 247 -49.26 20.70 -1.29
CA GLU A 247 -48.05 21.47 -1.05
C GLU A 247 -48.04 22.07 0.38
N SER A 248 -49.13 22.68 0.81
CA SER A 248 -49.27 23.24 2.15
C SER A 248 -49.11 22.15 3.23
N ARG A 249 -49.67 20.95 3.01
CA ARG A 249 -49.56 19.81 3.90
C ARG A 249 -48.14 19.25 3.98
N ALA A 250 -47.51 19.07 2.82
CA ALA A 250 -46.10 18.61 2.78
C ALA A 250 -45.19 19.60 3.49
N ARG A 251 -45.40 20.91 3.28
CA ARG A 251 -44.65 21.97 3.94
C ARG A 251 -44.85 21.96 5.45
N ALA A 252 -46.12 21.85 5.94
CA ALA A 252 -46.39 21.80 7.37
C ALA A 252 -45.71 20.62 8.07
N VAL A 253 -45.64 19.45 7.41
CA VAL A 253 -44.89 18.29 7.93
C VAL A 253 -43.40 18.57 7.91
N MET A 254 -42.83 19.08 6.81
CA MET A 254 -41.42 19.45 6.72
C MET A 254 -41.01 20.44 7.81
N ASP A 255 -41.75 21.54 7.96
CA ASP A 255 -41.47 22.59 8.95
C ASP A 255 -41.52 22.04 10.38
N PHE A 256 -42.44 21.14 10.67
CA PHE A 256 -42.51 20.46 11.96
C PHE A 256 -41.30 19.57 12.20
N LEU A 257 -40.87 18.74 11.21
CA LEU A 257 -39.70 17.90 11.33
C LEU A 257 -38.43 18.72 11.55
N VAL A 258 -38.26 19.83 10.84
CA VAL A 258 -37.15 20.79 11.02
C VAL A 258 -37.19 21.39 12.44
N SER A 259 -38.36 21.76 12.97
CA SER A 259 -38.51 22.27 14.34
C SER A 259 -38.10 21.23 15.40
N ARG A 260 -38.13 19.94 15.06
CA ARG A 260 -37.73 18.83 15.92
C ARG A 260 -36.28 18.34 15.70
N GLY A 261 -35.49 19.08 14.92
CA GLY A 261 -34.04 18.84 14.78
C GLY A 261 -33.60 18.17 13.49
N VAL A 262 -34.49 17.89 12.55
CA VAL A 262 -34.09 17.46 11.20
C VAL A 262 -33.43 18.65 10.49
N PRO A 263 -32.18 18.52 9.98
CA PRO A 263 -31.50 19.64 9.33
C PRO A 263 -32.22 20.11 8.07
N ALA A 264 -32.48 21.40 7.97
CA ALA A 264 -33.22 21.97 6.86
C ALA A 264 -32.60 21.73 5.47
N GLN A 265 -31.25 21.57 5.41
CA GLN A 265 -30.54 21.28 4.17
C GLN A 265 -30.72 19.84 3.66
N SER A 266 -31.19 18.92 4.49
CA SER A 266 -31.39 17.50 4.13
C SER A 266 -32.85 17.15 3.84
N ILE A 267 -33.79 18.10 3.99
CA ILE A 267 -35.19 17.85 3.80
C ILE A 267 -35.82 18.84 2.82
N THR A 268 -36.69 18.35 1.95
CA THR A 268 -37.47 19.13 0.99
C THR A 268 -38.93 18.70 1.00
N SER A 269 -39.84 19.54 0.52
CA SER A 269 -41.25 19.20 0.41
C SER A 269 -41.80 19.49 -0.98
N VAL A 270 -42.77 18.69 -1.42
CA VAL A 270 -43.46 18.85 -2.70
C VAL A 270 -44.92 18.42 -2.60
N GLY A 271 -45.80 19.18 -3.19
CA GLY A 271 -47.19 18.77 -3.40
C GLY A 271 -47.33 17.95 -4.67
N ILE A 272 -47.97 16.80 -4.59
CA ILE A 272 -48.27 15.91 -5.72
C ILE A 272 -49.73 16.04 -6.13
N GLY A 273 -50.59 16.58 -5.24
CA GLY A 273 -52.03 16.65 -5.49
C GLY A 273 -52.64 15.26 -5.69
N GLN A 274 -53.56 15.18 -6.65
CA GLN A 274 -54.27 13.94 -6.99
C GLN A 274 -53.60 13.10 -8.09
N SER A 275 -52.39 13.46 -8.57
CA SER A 275 -51.81 12.89 -9.79
C SER A 275 -51.18 11.51 -9.59
N ARG A 276 -50.93 11.10 -8.33
CA ARG A 276 -50.34 9.78 -8.01
C ARG A 276 -51.22 9.02 -6.98
N PRO A 277 -52.40 8.51 -7.39
CA PRO A 277 -53.23 7.71 -6.52
C PRO A 277 -52.62 6.32 -6.28
N ILE A 278 -52.78 5.80 -5.05
CA ILE A 278 -52.39 4.41 -4.68
C ILE A 278 -53.60 3.50 -4.52
N ALA A 279 -54.79 4.03 -4.58
CA ALA A 279 -56.05 3.32 -4.47
C ALA A 279 -57.13 3.97 -5.36
N ASP A 280 -58.22 3.24 -5.59
CA ASP A 280 -59.34 3.73 -6.40
C ASP A 280 -60.08 4.91 -5.72
N ASN A 281 -60.15 6.02 -6.43
CA ASN A 281 -60.86 7.24 -5.95
C ASN A 281 -62.39 7.11 -5.96
N SER A 282 -62.97 6.09 -6.58
CA SER A 282 -64.42 5.86 -6.58
C SER A 282 -64.94 5.44 -5.20
N SER A 283 -64.13 4.69 -4.43
CA SER A 283 -64.47 4.24 -3.09
C SER A 283 -64.09 5.24 -2.00
N THR A 284 -64.84 5.27 -0.90
CA THR A 284 -64.51 6.12 0.27
C THR A 284 -63.19 5.69 0.92
N GLU A 285 -62.91 4.38 0.98
CA GLU A 285 -61.69 3.81 1.51
C GLU A 285 -60.50 4.16 0.63
N GLY A 286 -60.62 4.02 -0.68
CA GLY A 286 -59.56 4.37 -1.62
C GLY A 286 -59.23 5.85 -1.56
N ARG A 287 -60.22 6.74 -1.48
CA ARG A 287 -59.95 8.17 -1.28
C ARG A 287 -59.23 8.44 0.07
N ALA A 288 -59.59 7.72 1.13
CA ALA A 288 -58.88 7.84 2.42
C ALA A 288 -57.39 7.45 2.32
N ASN A 289 -57.07 6.39 1.57
CA ASN A 289 -55.71 5.96 1.31
C ASN A 289 -54.93 6.95 0.44
N ASN A 290 -55.62 7.59 -0.54
CA ASN A 290 -55.01 8.60 -1.39
C ASN A 290 -54.65 9.89 -0.64
N ARG A 291 -55.45 10.28 0.37
CA ARG A 291 -55.13 11.40 1.27
C ARG A 291 -54.07 11.00 2.26
N ARG A 292 -52.80 11.22 1.89
CA ARG A 292 -51.62 10.81 2.67
C ARG A 292 -50.46 11.81 2.52
N VAL A 293 -49.51 11.70 3.42
CA VAL A 293 -48.17 12.28 3.26
C VAL A 293 -47.17 11.13 3.25
N GLU A 294 -46.25 11.15 2.30
CA GLU A 294 -45.13 10.22 2.21
C GLU A 294 -43.82 10.96 2.58
N ILE A 295 -43.04 10.37 3.48
CA ILE A 295 -41.73 10.85 3.81
C ILE A 295 -40.75 9.82 3.24
N ILE A 296 -40.00 10.21 2.21
CA ILE A 296 -39.10 9.37 1.46
C ILE A 296 -37.65 9.66 1.93
N VAL A 297 -37.01 8.64 2.45
CA VAL A 297 -35.62 8.71 2.95
C VAL A 297 -34.72 8.00 1.96
N LYS A 298 -33.90 8.74 1.25
CA LYS A 298 -32.97 8.21 0.23
C LYS A 298 -31.54 8.42 0.67
N ARG A 299 -30.74 7.36 0.65
CA ARG A 299 -29.32 7.46 0.94
C ARG A 299 -28.63 8.37 -0.08
N ARG A 300 -27.85 9.32 0.42
CA ARG A 300 -27.05 10.22 -0.43
C ARG A 300 -25.91 9.42 -1.05
N GLU A 301 -25.83 9.41 -2.37
CA GLU A 301 -24.70 8.81 -3.04
C GLU A 301 -23.43 9.65 -2.74
N SER A 302 -22.41 9.02 -2.16
CA SER A 302 -21.11 9.66 -2.00
C SER A 302 -20.53 9.98 -3.37
N ARG A 303 -20.42 11.27 -3.66
CA ARG A 303 -19.68 11.74 -4.84
C ARG A 303 -18.19 11.55 -4.71
#